data_a10753c1310dc56ae5b889c9dce6d04a
#
_entry.id   a10753c1310dc56ae5b889c9dce6d04a
#
_cell.length_a   1.000
_cell.length_b   1.000
_cell.length_c   1.000
_cell.angle_alpha   90.00
_cell.angle_beta   90.00
_cell.angle_gamma   90.00
#
_symmetry.space_group_name_H-M   'P 1'
#
loop_
_entity.id
_entity.type
_entity.pdbx_description
1 polymer ?
#
loop_
_entity_poly.entity_id
_entity_poly.type
_entity_poly.pdbx_seq_one_letter_code
_entity_poly.pdbx_strand_id
1 'polypeptide(L)'
;MNFQIATIIIILLLTMIVSGNNLSAAVGTLLGSRIVKKWQGYLLGAGGFSMGLILEGNFLSDSIFRIMPGGDTFILINVSVSFALFLFATYYRIPLSLTMAIVGTAIGISMRTGYSMDSWYALTVLIAWIAAPVISIIAAYYMNRELNGIKYRNVWKAAGTYKILLVAISFLTAFTLGANTFGLLYSLAPHSYELLALMIVSIFAGTFFLSGGVIRRVAQDVYSMRYLNAFVSLFISSILVEGATFLSIPLSNTQTLTSSVFGSGLSYRNKLMLPKAFVIVVLMWVISPLLGMAAGYILA
;
A
#
# COMPACT_ATOMS: atom_id res chain seq x y z
N MET A 1 -8.15 25.87 18.09
CA MET A 1 -8.67 24.77 17.23
C MET A 1 -8.19 23.49 17.88
N ASN A 2 -9.06 22.59 18.27
CA ASN A 2 -8.65 21.39 19.00
C ASN A 2 -7.69 20.56 18.14
N PHE A 3 -6.54 20.14 18.67
CA PHE A 3 -5.55 19.29 17.99
C PHE A 3 -6.19 18.07 17.36
N GLN A 4 -7.20 17.48 17.99
CA GLN A 4 -7.95 16.35 17.46
C GLN A 4 -8.67 16.65 16.13
N ILE A 5 -9.30 17.84 16.02
CA ILE A 5 -9.98 18.24 14.76
C ILE A 5 -8.97 18.37 13.62
N ALA A 6 -7.82 19.00 13.89
CA ALA A 6 -6.76 19.13 12.89
C ALA A 6 -6.23 17.75 12.44
N THR A 7 -6.01 16.86 13.39
CA THR A 7 -5.59 15.46 13.13
C THR A 7 -6.58 14.74 12.24
N ILE A 8 -7.88 14.81 12.56
CA ILE A 8 -8.94 14.17 11.77
C ILE A 8 -8.95 14.72 10.34
N ILE A 9 -8.90 16.04 10.17
CA ILE A 9 -8.88 16.66 8.83
C ILE A 9 -7.69 16.15 8.02
N ILE A 10 -6.49 16.09 8.60
CA ILE A 10 -5.29 15.61 7.90
C ILE A 10 -5.41 14.13 7.55
N ILE A 11 -5.95 13.29 8.45
CA ILE A 11 -6.20 11.87 8.18
C ILE A 11 -7.17 11.70 7.00
N LEU A 12 -8.25 12.48 6.94
CA LEU A 12 -9.22 12.42 5.85
C LEU A 12 -8.59 12.84 4.52
N LEU A 13 -7.77 13.91 4.52
CA LEU A 13 -7.04 14.34 3.33
C LEU A 13 -6.01 13.29 2.88
N LEU A 14 -5.25 12.70 3.83
CA LEU A 14 -4.34 11.58 3.54
C LEU A 14 -5.10 10.40 2.93
N THR A 15 -6.20 10.00 3.55
CA THR A 15 -7.06 8.90 3.07
C THR A 15 -7.52 9.16 1.64
N MET A 16 -7.94 10.40 1.34
CA MET A 16 -8.37 10.79 0.00
C MET A 16 -7.23 10.73 -1.02
N ILE A 17 -6.05 11.25 -0.72
CA ILE A 17 -4.90 11.24 -1.64
C ILE A 17 -4.38 9.80 -1.83
N VAL A 18 -4.28 9.05 -0.75
CA VAL A 18 -3.77 7.67 -0.76
C VAL A 18 -4.69 6.74 -1.54
N SER A 19 -6.02 6.85 -1.36
CA SER A 19 -6.98 6.04 -2.11
C SER A 19 -6.90 6.32 -3.62
N GLY A 20 -6.82 7.60 -4.01
CA GLY A 20 -6.63 7.98 -5.41
C GLY A 20 -5.33 7.48 -6.01
N ASN A 21 -4.23 7.56 -5.27
CA ASN A 21 -2.90 7.16 -5.74
C ASN A 21 -2.77 5.62 -5.80
N ASN A 22 -3.24 4.91 -4.78
CA ASN A 22 -3.08 3.46 -4.66
C ASN A 22 -4.13 2.65 -5.45
N LEU A 23 -5.19 3.29 -5.94
CA LEU A 23 -6.19 2.61 -6.77
C LEU A 23 -5.57 1.88 -7.97
N SER A 24 -4.58 2.52 -8.59
CA SER A 24 -3.89 1.94 -9.75
C SER A 24 -3.12 0.65 -9.42
N ALA A 25 -2.61 0.52 -8.20
CA ALA A 25 -1.93 -0.68 -7.73
C ALA A 25 -2.89 -1.88 -7.64
N ALA A 26 -4.13 -1.65 -7.21
CA ALA A 26 -5.13 -2.70 -7.08
C ALA A 26 -5.85 -3.02 -8.39
N VAL A 27 -6.33 -2.00 -9.11
CA VAL A 27 -7.22 -2.21 -10.27
C VAL A 27 -6.62 -1.74 -11.61
N GLY A 28 -5.39 -1.22 -11.61
CA GLY A 28 -4.75 -0.69 -12.82
C GLY A 28 -4.66 -1.70 -13.96
N THR A 29 -4.38 -2.95 -13.66
CA THR A 29 -4.35 -4.05 -14.64
C THR A 29 -5.72 -4.31 -15.25
N LEU A 30 -6.79 -4.30 -14.46
CA LEU A 30 -8.16 -4.50 -14.95
C LEU A 30 -8.58 -3.40 -15.91
N LEU A 31 -8.21 -2.17 -15.59
CA LEU A 31 -8.56 -0.98 -16.39
C LEU A 31 -7.68 -0.89 -17.64
N GLY A 32 -6.37 -1.16 -17.51
CA GLY A 32 -5.44 -1.16 -18.63
C GLY A 32 -5.76 -2.23 -19.67
N SER A 33 -6.14 -3.41 -19.23
CA SER A 33 -6.54 -4.52 -20.11
C SER A 33 -8.02 -4.49 -20.54
N ARG A 34 -8.78 -3.47 -20.12
CA ARG A 34 -10.21 -3.28 -20.42
C ARG A 34 -11.09 -4.48 -20.03
N ILE A 35 -10.70 -5.20 -18.96
CA ILE A 35 -11.50 -6.30 -18.41
C ILE A 35 -12.79 -5.78 -17.79
N VAL A 36 -12.72 -4.60 -17.15
CA VAL A 36 -13.86 -3.90 -16.54
C VAL A 36 -13.96 -2.47 -17.07
N LYS A 37 -15.15 -1.87 -17.00
CA LYS A 37 -15.35 -0.45 -17.28
C LYS A 37 -14.71 0.40 -16.18
N LYS A 38 -14.34 1.63 -16.50
CA LYS A 38 -13.65 2.55 -15.57
C LYS A 38 -14.37 2.70 -14.23
N TRP A 39 -15.68 2.96 -14.26
CA TRP A 39 -16.47 3.12 -13.05
C TRP A 39 -16.57 1.83 -12.21
N GLN A 40 -16.61 0.65 -12.87
CA GLN A 40 -16.62 -0.65 -12.19
C GLN A 40 -15.29 -0.89 -11.45
N GLY A 41 -14.15 -0.55 -12.07
CA GLY A 41 -12.84 -0.61 -11.42
C GLY A 41 -12.75 0.33 -10.22
N TYR A 42 -13.33 1.53 -10.32
CA TYR A 42 -13.37 2.48 -9.22
C TYR A 42 -14.22 1.96 -8.06
N LEU A 43 -15.41 1.43 -8.33
CA LEU A 43 -16.25 0.82 -7.29
C LEU A 43 -15.61 -0.40 -6.65
N LEU A 44 -14.96 -1.25 -7.45
CA LEU A 44 -14.25 -2.43 -6.97
C LEU A 44 -13.10 -2.02 -6.02
N GLY A 45 -12.31 -1.03 -6.41
CA GLY A 45 -11.20 -0.55 -5.59
C GLY A 45 -11.68 0.15 -4.32
N ALA A 46 -12.61 1.12 -4.43
CA ALA A 46 -13.15 1.83 -3.27
C ALA A 46 -13.89 0.88 -2.31
N GLY A 47 -14.66 -0.06 -2.86
CA GLY A 47 -15.33 -1.10 -2.07
C GLY A 47 -14.35 -2.00 -1.34
N GLY A 48 -13.30 -2.47 -2.02
CA GLY A 48 -12.25 -3.27 -1.40
C GLY A 48 -11.54 -2.50 -0.28
N PHE A 49 -11.07 -1.27 -0.54
CA PHE A 49 -10.46 -0.41 0.48
C PHE A 49 -11.36 -0.23 1.71
N SER A 50 -12.63 0.08 1.48
CA SER A 50 -13.58 0.31 2.58
C SER A 50 -13.87 -0.97 3.36
N MET A 51 -14.06 -2.11 2.69
CA MET A 51 -14.29 -3.39 3.37
C MET A 51 -13.08 -3.82 4.20
N GLY A 52 -11.86 -3.68 3.67
CA GLY A 52 -10.64 -3.98 4.42
C GLY A 52 -10.51 -3.11 5.67
N LEU A 53 -10.75 -1.80 5.54
CA LEU A 53 -10.73 -0.88 6.67
C LEU A 53 -11.79 -1.26 7.73
N ILE A 54 -13.02 -1.59 7.31
CA ILE A 54 -14.12 -1.93 8.24
C ILE A 54 -13.85 -3.25 8.97
N LEU A 55 -13.42 -4.29 8.25
CA LEU A 55 -13.32 -5.64 8.79
C LEU A 55 -12.02 -5.88 9.55
N GLU A 56 -10.92 -5.30 9.09
CA GLU A 56 -9.59 -5.61 9.59
C GLU A 56 -8.73 -4.39 9.97
N GLY A 57 -9.22 -3.17 9.73
CA GLY A 57 -8.47 -1.95 10.08
C GLY A 57 -8.06 -1.89 11.55
N ASN A 58 -8.83 -2.50 12.44
CA ASN A 58 -8.54 -2.57 13.87
C ASN A 58 -7.34 -3.45 14.23
N PHE A 59 -6.87 -4.34 13.35
CA PHE A 59 -5.69 -5.16 13.64
C PHE A 59 -4.40 -4.34 13.82
N LEU A 60 -4.38 -3.11 13.32
CA LEU A 60 -3.25 -2.20 13.44
C LEU A 60 -3.41 -1.15 14.56
N SER A 61 -4.47 -1.23 15.39
CA SER A 61 -4.81 -0.21 16.39
C SER A 61 -3.67 0.16 17.32
N ASP A 62 -2.90 -0.82 17.79
CA ASP A 62 -1.83 -0.60 18.75
C ASP A 62 -0.44 -0.46 18.10
N SER A 63 -0.36 -0.70 16.78
CA SER A 63 0.93 -0.82 16.08
C SER A 63 1.82 0.41 16.22
N ILE A 64 1.28 1.60 16.07
CA ILE A 64 2.05 2.86 16.16
C ILE A 64 2.35 3.21 17.62
N PHE A 65 1.44 2.96 18.56
CA PHE A 65 1.62 3.29 19.97
C PHE A 65 2.61 2.36 20.69
N ARG A 66 2.96 1.23 20.10
CA ARG A 66 4.12 0.42 20.52
C ARG A 66 5.45 1.08 20.17
N ILE A 67 5.45 2.02 19.22
CA ILE A 67 6.65 2.71 18.74
C ILE A 67 6.74 4.12 19.30
N MET A 68 5.68 4.92 19.32
CA MET A 68 5.68 6.29 19.79
C MET A 68 4.75 6.52 20.97
N PRO A 69 5.02 7.55 21.82
CA PRO A 69 4.11 7.91 22.91
C PRO A 69 2.74 8.33 22.36
N GLY A 70 1.68 7.99 23.08
CA GLY A 70 0.34 8.53 22.85
C GLY A 70 0.29 10.02 23.20
N GLY A 71 -0.62 10.73 22.57
CA GLY A 71 -0.88 12.15 22.85
C GLY A 71 -1.19 12.93 21.58
N ASP A 72 -2.15 13.85 21.70
CA ASP A 72 -2.68 14.59 20.54
C ASP A 72 -1.60 15.33 19.75
N THR A 73 -0.59 15.89 20.45
CA THR A 73 0.52 16.62 19.80
C THR A 73 1.38 15.69 18.95
N PHE A 74 1.77 14.53 19.49
CA PHE A 74 2.64 13.59 18.78
C PHE A 74 1.91 12.95 17.59
N ILE A 75 0.64 12.65 17.75
CA ILE A 75 -0.21 12.15 16.66
C ILE A 75 -0.31 13.21 15.56
N LEU A 76 -0.58 14.48 15.91
CA LEU A 76 -0.65 15.58 14.96
C LEU A 76 0.67 15.77 14.22
N ILE A 77 1.81 15.71 14.90
CA ILE A 77 3.14 15.77 14.26
C ILE A 77 3.28 14.62 13.28
N ASN A 78 2.97 13.38 13.71
CA ASN A 78 3.10 12.19 12.85
C ASN A 78 2.28 12.28 11.57
N VAL A 79 0.99 12.61 11.69
CA VAL A 79 0.12 12.70 10.50
C VAL A 79 0.49 13.90 9.61
N SER A 80 0.94 15.02 10.19
CA SER A 80 1.33 16.22 9.44
C SER A 80 2.62 16.00 8.64
N VAL A 81 3.64 15.38 9.25
CA VAL A 81 4.89 14.99 8.57
C VAL A 81 4.58 14.00 7.45
N SER A 82 3.80 12.96 7.76
CA SER A 82 3.43 11.95 6.78
C SER A 82 2.63 12.52 5.61
N PHE A 83 1.73 13.47 5.89
CA PHE A 83 0.96 14.20 4.88
C PHE A 83 1.88 15.03 3.98
N ALA A 84 2.79 15.82 4.56
CA ALA A 84 3.70 16.66 3.80
C ALA A 84 4.63 15.81 2.91
N LEU A 85 5.22 14.74 3.46
CA LEU A 85 6.09 13.83 2.71
C LEU A 85 5.33 13.13 1.57
N PHE A 86 4.11 12.65 1.83
CA PHE A 86 3.32 11.94 0.83
C PHE A 86 2.77 12.88 -0.25
N LEU A 87 2.37 14.10 0.13
CA LEU A 87 1.95 15.12 -0.82
C LEU A 87 3.10 15.54 -1.74
N PHE A 88 4.29 15.79 -1.17
CA PHE A 88 5.51 16.09 -1.92
C PHE A 88 5.86 14.96 -2.88
N ALA A 89 5.87 13.72 -2.41
CA ALA A 89 6.15 12.56 -3.23
C ALA A 89 5.14 12.40 -4.37
N THR A 90 3.86 12.63 -4.09
CA THR A 90 2.80 12.57 -5.11
C THR A 90 2.98 13.64 -6.17
N TYR A 91 3.32 14.88 -5.77
CA TYR A 91 3.56 15.99 -6.68
C TYR A 91 4.76 15.75 -7.60
N TYR A 92 5.89 15.32 -7.02
CA TYR A 92 7.11 15.00 -7.78
C TYR A 92 7.11 13.60 -8.40
N ARG A 93 6.04 12.81 -8.19
CA ARG A 93 5.87 11.46 -8.73
C ARG A 93 6.93 10.47 -8.24
N ILE A 94 7.37 10.66 -7.01
CA ILE A 94 8.33 9.79 -6.33
C ILE A 94 7.57 8.64 -5.65
N PRO A 95 7.98 7.38 -5.81
CA PRO A 95 7.32 6.22 -5.20
C PRO A 95 7.62 6.11 -3.70
N LEU A 96 7.06 7.01 -2.88
CA LEU A 96 7.23 7.01 -1.43
C LEU A 96 6.18 6.12 -0.77
N SER A 97 6.57 5.38 0.28
CA SER A 97 5.66 4.58 1.08
C SER A 97 5.12 5.37 2.27
N LEU A 98 3.80 5.58 2.31
CA LEU A 98 3.15 6.25 3.44
C LEU A 98 3.36 5.48 4.75
N THR A 99 3.18 4.15 4.74
CA THR A 99 3.36 3.29 5.92
C THR A 99 4.76 3.47 6.53
N MET A 100 5.80 3.51 5.69
CA MET A 100 7.17 3.72 6.13
C MET A 100 7.41 5.14 6.66
N ALA A 101 6.76 6.15 6.07
CA ALA A 101 6.85 7.53 6.55
C ALA A 101 6.22 7.67 7.95
N ILE A 102 5.03 7.10 8.17
CA ILE A 102 4.33 7.09 9.47
C ILE A 102 5.18 6.41 10.55
N VAL A 103 5.67 5.21 10.28
CA VAL A 103 6.51 4.46 11.24
C VAL A 103 7.85 5.16 11.47
N GLY A 104 8.49 5.66 10.42
CA GLY A 104 9.72 6.45 10.55
C GLY A 104 9.53 7.67 11.44
N THR A 105 8.45 8.44 11.21
CA THR A 105 8.11 9.61 12.03
C THR A 105 7.87 9.22 13.50
N ALA A 106 7.18 8.09 13.75
CA ALA A 106 6.96 7.56 15.08
C ALA A 106 8.29 7.24 15.80
N ILE A 107 9.24 6.60 15.10
CA ILE A 107 10.58 6.31 15.64
C ILE A 107 11.31 7.62 15.97
N GLY A 108 11.26 8.63 15.09
CA GLY A 108 11.88 9.93 15.32
C GLY A 108 11.33 10.65 16.56
N ILE A 109 10.01 10.65 16.73
CA ILE A 109 9.33 11.19 17.93
C ILE A 109 9.81 10.47 19.19
N SER A 110 9.89 9.14 19.18
CA SER A 110 10.33 8.35 20.31
C SER A 110 11.78 8.64 20.70
N MET A 111 12.66 8.76 19.72
CA MET A 111 14.07 9.12 19.95
C MET A 111 14.21 10.51 20.58
N ARG A 112 13.37 11.47 20.17
CA ARG A 112 13.39 12.85 20.72
C ARG A 112 12.86 12.94 22.12
N THR A 113 11.75 12.23 22.40
CA THR A 113 11.06 12.27 23.70
C THR A 113 11.67 11.34 24.76
N GLY A 114 12.59 10.45 24.36
CA GLY A 114 13.11 9.42 25.25
C GLY A 114 12.08 8.34 25.60
N TYR A 115 11.02 8.19 24.79
CA TYR A 115 10.01 7.17 25.00
C TYR A 115 10.59 5.77 24.83
N SER A 116 10.31 4.88 25.78
CA SER A 116 10.71 3.48 25.73
C SER A 116 9.82 2.71 24.73
N MET A 117 10.18 2.77 23.42
CA MET A 117 9.49 1.99 22.40
C MET A 117 9.67 0.47 22.60
N ASP A 118 8.71 -0.31 22.15
CA ASP A 118 8.85 -1.76 22.05
C ASP A 118 9.88 -2.12 20.97
N SER A 119 11.13 -2.29 21.41
CA SER A 119 12.27 -2.54 20.51
C SER A 119 12.13 -3.84 19.72
N TRP A 120 11.49 -4.88 20.32
CA TRP A 120 11.23 -6.12 19.61
C TRP A 120 10.22 -5.96 18.50
N TYR A 121 9.17 -5.20 18.74
CA TYR A 121 8.17 -4.89 17.72
C TYR A 121 8.77 -4.03 16.60
N ALA A 122 9.51 -2.97 16.92
CA ALA A 122 10.18 -2.13 15.94
C ALA A 122 11.16 -2.94 15.06
N LEU A 123 11.94 -3.84 15.68
CA LEU A 123 12.83 -4.75 14.96
C LEU A 123 12.03 -5.71 14.05
N THR A 124 10.91 -6.24 14.51
CA THR A 124 10.03 -7.12 13.72
C THR A 124 9.51 -6.40 12.47
N VAL A 125 9.08 -5.14 12.61
CA VAL A 125 8.64 -4.30 11.47
C VAL A 125 9.79 -4.10 10.48
N LEU A 126 10.99 -3.78 10.94
CA LEU A 126 12.17 -3.60 10.09
C LEU A 126 12.56 -4.90 9.37
N ILE A 127 12.53 -6.03 10.06
CA ILE A 127 12.78 -7.36 9.45
C ILE A 127 11.72 -7.65 8.39
N ALA A 128 10.44 -7.39 8.67
CA ALA A 128 9.36 -7.59 7.71
C ALA A 128 9.55 -6.73 6.45
N TRP A 129 10.03 -5.49 6.58
CA TRP A 129 10.31 -4.61 5.44
C TRP A 129 11.47 -5.09 4.55
N ILE A 130 12.38 -5.89 5.09
CA ILE A 130 13.47 -6.53 4.32
C ILE A 130 13.03 -7.88 3.77
N ALA A 131 12.37 -8.69 4.60
CA ALA A 131 11.98 -10.04 4.23
C ALA A 131 10.85 -10.07 3.19
N ALA A 132 9.82 -9.21 3.34
CA ALA A 132 8.68 -9.23 2.45
C ALA A 132 9.02 -8.97 0.97
N PRO A 133 9.87 -7.98 0.60
CA PRO A 133 10.32 -7.82 -0.78
C PRO A 133 11.07 -9.04 -1.32
N VAL A 134 11.96 -9.63 -0.51
CA VAL A 134 12.74 -10.81 -0.91
C VAL A 134 11.83 -12.02 -1.14
N ILE A 135 10.92 -12.29 -0.20
CA ILE A 135 9.91 -13.35 -0.32
C ILE A 135 9.02 -13.10 -1.54
N SER A 136 8.61 -11.84 -1.77
CA SER A 136 7.81 -11.45 -2.93
C SER A 136 8.49 -11.78 -4.26
N ILE A 137 9.78 -11.46 -4.40
CA ILE A 137 10.57 -11.76 -5.61
C ILE A 137 10.63 -13.26 -5.84
N ILE A 138 11.01 -14.01 -4.81
CA ILE A 138 11.21 -15.46 -4.89
C ILE A 138 9.89 -16.18 -5.20
N ALA A 139 8.85 -15.88 -4.42
CA ALA A 139 7.54 -16.51 -4.58
C ALA A 139 6.91 -16.20 -5.94
N ALA A 140 6.97 -14.92 -6.38
CA ALA A 140 6.45 -14.53 -7.68
C ALA A 140 7.24 -15.13 -8.84
N TYR A 141 8.57 -15.26 -8.73
CA TYR A 141 9.40 -15.93 -9.74
C TYR A 141 8.99 -17.39 -9.92
N TYR A 142 8.95 -18.17 -8.83
CA TYR A 142 8.62 -19.59 -8.91
C TYR A 142 7.18 -19.80 -9.33
N MET A 143 6.22 -19.13 -8.72
CA MET A 143 4.80 -19.26 -9.06
C MET A 143 4.55 -18.93 -10.56
N ASN A 144 5.15 -17.84 -11.04
CA ASN A 144 4.97 -17.44 -12.43
C ASN A 144 5.64 -18.43 -13.40
N ARG A 145 6.81 -18.98 -13.04
CA ARG A 145 7.50 -20.00 -13.84
C ARG A 145 6.67 -21.28 -13.96
N GLU A 146 6.14 -21.78 -12.85
CA GLU A 146 5.32 -22.99 -12.83
C GLU A 146 4.02 -22.82 -13.65
N LEU A 147 3.30 -21.71 -13.42
CA LEU A 147 2.05 -21.44 -14.12
C LEU A 147 2.24 -21.21 -15.63
N ASN A 148 3.37 -20.63 -16.03
CA ASN A 148 3.69 -20.50 -17.47
C ASN A 148 4.03 -21.85 -18.15
N GLY A 149 4.46 -22.85 -17.40
CA GLY A 149 4.72 -24.21 -17.89
C GLY A 149 3.45 -24.99 -18.24
N ILE A 150 2.29 -24.54 -17.75
CA ILE A 150 1.01 -25.25 -17.97
C ILE A 150 0.57 -25.09 -19.42
N LYS A 151 0.44 -26.21 -20.13
CA LYS A 151 -0.10 -26.25 -21.48
C LYS A 151 -1.63 -26.30 -21.43
N TYR A 152 -2.30 -25.21 -21.80
CA TYR A 152 -3.75 -25.16 -21.84
C TYR A 152 -4.30 -25.81 -23.12
N ARG A 153 -5.21 -26.77 -22.96
CA ARG A 153 -5.93 -27.41 -24.11
C ARG A 153 -6.84 -26.40 -24.84
N ASN A 154 -7.38 -25.41 -24.09
CA ASN A 154 -8.22 -24.35 -24.64
C ASN A 154 -7.75 -22.98 -24.08
N VAL A 155 -7.05 -22.24 -24.92
CA VAL A 155 -6.46 -20.93 -24.55
C VAL A 155 -7.53 -19.88 -24.24
N TRP A 156 -8.66 -19.91 -24.94
CA TRP A 156 -9.76 -18.96 -24.73
C TRP A 156 -10.43 -19.18 -23.37
N LYS A 157 -10.64 -20.44 -22.99
CA LYS A 157 -11.20 -20.81 -21.69
C LYS A 157 -10.23 -20.38 -20.56
N ALA A 158 -8.94 -20.63 -20.73
CA ALA A 158 -7.90 -20.19 -19.78
C ALA A 158 -7.88 -18.66 -19.64
N ALA A 159 -7.93 -17.92 -20.76
CA ALA A 159 -7.98 -16.45 -20.71
C ALA A 159 -9.25 -15.93 -19.98
N GLY A 160 -10.40 -16.58 -20.19
CA GLY A 160 -11.62 -16.27 -19.44
C GLY A 160 -11.47 -16.47 -17.93
N THR A 161 -10.87 -17.61 -17.53
CA THR A 161 -10.59 -17.91 -16.12
C THR A 161 -9.66 -16.87 -15.50
N TYR A 162 -8.56 -16.51 -16.17
CA TYR A 162 -7.65 -15.47 -15.66
C TYR A 162 -8.30 -14.10 -15.55
N LYS A 163 -9.26 -13.73 -16.40
CA LYS A 163 -10.02 -12.49 -16.23
C LYS A 163 -10.81 -12.47 -14.92
N ILE A 164 -11.50 -13.57 -14.60
CA ILE A 164 -12.26 -13.69 -13.36
C ILE A 164 -11.32 -13.66 -12.16
N LEU A 165 -10.23 -14.42 -12.20
CA LEU A 165 -9.22 -14.44 -11.15
C LEU A 165 -8.59 -13.05 -10.92
N LEU A 166 -8.34 -12.29 -12.00
CA LEU A 166 -7.83 -10.92 -11.91
C LEU A 166 -8.82 -9.97 -11.23
N VAL A 167 -10.12 -10.10 -11.48
CA VAL A 167 -11.13 -9.30 -10.77
C VAL A 167 -11.12 -9.62 -9.28
N ALA A 168 -11.12 -10.92 -8.93
CA ALA A 168 -11.11 -11.36 -7.55
C ALA A 168 -9.85 -10.91 -6.80
N ILE A 169 -8.66 -11.09 -7.40
CA ILE A 169 -7.40 -10.72 -6.75
C ILE A 169 -7.21 -9.20 -6.69
N SER A 170 -7.73 -8.45 -7.64
CA SER A 170 -7.72 -6.98 -7.59
C SER A 170 -8.59 -6.45 -6.44
N PHE A 171 -9.73 -7.08 -6.19
CA PHE A 171 -10.55 -6.78 -5.02
C PHE A 171 -9.80 -7.11 -3.72
N LEU A 172 -9.19 -8.30 -3.64
CA LEU A 172 -8.40 -8.70 -2.47
C LEU A 172 -7.22 -7.74 -2.24
N THR A 173 -6.53 -7.31 -3.30
CA THR A 173 -5.44 -6.33 -3.18
C THR A 173 -5.95 -4.98 -2.66
N ALA A 174 -7.12 -4.53 -3.11
CA ALA A 174 -7.74 -3.34 -2.54
C ALA A 174 -8.13 -3.56 -1.07
N PHE A 175 -8.68 -4.72 -0.73
CA PHE A 175 -9.04 -5.10 0.63
C PHE A 175 -7.84 -5.05 1.57
N THR A 176 -6.74 -5.73 1.23
CA THR A 176 -5.52 -5.75 2.06
C THR A 176 -4.88 -4.37 2.22
N LEU A 177 -4.97 -3.51 1.20
CA LEU A 177 -4.60 -2.10 1.28
C LEU A 177 -5.50 -1.32 2.25
N GLY A 178 -6.79 -1.60 2.23
CA GLY A 178 -7.77 -1.04 3.16
C GLY A 178 -7.45 -1.41 4.60
N ALA A 179 -7.24 -2.69 4.84
CA ALA A 179 -6.91 -3.24 6.14
C ALA A 179 -5.59 -2.69 6.70
N ASN A 180 -4.52 -2.74 5.91
CA ASN A 180 -3.19 -2.37 6.37
C ASN A 180 -2.96 -0.85 6.35
N THR A 181 -3.11 -0.19 5.19
CA THR A 181 -2.74 1.23 5.06
C THR A 181 -3.77 2.17 5.68
N PHE A 182 -5.07 1.95 5.40
CA PHE A 182 -6.11 2.80 6.00
C PHE A 182 -6.39 2.40 7.45
N GLY A 183 -6.22 1.13 7.83
CA GLY A 183 -6.23 0.70 9.23
C GLY A 183 -5.15 1.40 10.06
N LEU A 184 -3.94 1.55 9.50
CA LEU A 184 -2.86 2.29 10.15
C LEU A 184 -3.19 3.78 10.33
N LEU A 185 -3.84 4.42 9.34
CA LEU A 185 -4.32 5.79 9.49
C LEU A 185 -5.44 5.91 10.51
N TYR A 186 -6.37 4.94 10.52
CA TYR A 186 -7.46 4.90 11.48
C TYR A 186 -6.96 4.73 12.92
N SER A 187 -5.87 4.00 13.12
CA SER A 187 -5.26 3.81 14.45
C SER A 187 -4.70 5.11 15.07
N LEU A 188 -4.40 6.13 14.25
CA LEU A 188 -3.85 7.41 14.69
C LEU A 188 -4.90 8.42 15.21
N ALA A 189 -6.17 8.05 15.27
CA ALA A 189 -7.24 8.90 15.78
C ALA A 189 -8.15 8.13 16.73
N PRO A 190 -8.97 8.82 17.54
CA PRO A 190 -9.97 8.15 18.37
C PRO A 190 -10.88 7.30 17.51
N HIS A 191 -10.97 6.01 17.84
CA HIS A 191 -11.81 5.07 17.11
C HIS A 191 -13.28 5.43 17.31
N SER A 192 -13.93 5.90 16.25
CA SER A 192 -15.36 6.20 16.25
C SER A 192 -15.99 5.79 14.93
N TYR A 193 -17.27 5.47 14.98
CA TYR A 193 -18.03 5.13 13.77
C TYR A 193 -18.14 6.33 12.81
N GLU A 194 -18.16 7.56 13.36
CA GLU A 194 -18.19 8.79 12.58
C GLU A 194 -16.89 8.96 11.77
N LEU A 195 -15.74 8.77 12.41
CA LEU A 195 -14.44 8.81 11.71
C LEU A 195 -14.36 7.74 10.63
N LEU A 196 -14.80 6.51 10.95
CA LEU A 196 -14.82 5.42 9.98
C LEU A 196 -15.70 5.79 8.76
N ALA A 197 -16.89 6.33 8.98
CA ALA A 197 -17.77 6.76 7.91
C ALA A 197 -17.14 7.89 7.07
N LEU A 198 -16.51 8.88 7.70
CA LEU A 198 -15.81 9.97 7.01
C LEU A 198 -14.61 9.46 6.20
N MET A 199 -13.85 8.50 6.72
CA MET A 199 -12.76 7.85 5.97
C MET A 199 -13.29 7.09 4.75
N ILE A 200 -14.41 6.38 4.86
CA ILE A 200 -15.06 5.72 3.72
C ILE A 200 -15.45 6.74 2.65
N VAL A 201 -16.06 7.86 3.04
CA VAL A 201 -16.39 8.95 2.11
C VAL A 201 -15.12 9.49 1.44
N SER A 202 -14.05 9.68 2.21
CA SER A 202 -12.74 10.13 1.68
C SER A 202 -12.12 9.12 0.72
N ILE A 203 -12.24 7.80 0.98
CA ILE A 203 -11.81 6.73 0.08
C ILE A 203 -12.53 6.83 -1.27
N PHE A 204 -13.86 6.96 -1.24
CA PHE A 204 -14.63 7.12 -2.47
C PHE A 204 -14.28 8.42 -3.19
N ALA A 205 -14.20 9.54 -2.48
CA ALA A 205 -13.83 10.82 -3.06
C ALA A 205 -12.44 10.76 -3.74
N GLY A 206 -11.43 10.23 -3.05
CA GLY A 206 -10.08 10.07 -3.61
C GLY A 206 -10.04 9.15 -4.82
N THR A 207 -10.73 8.02 -4.73
CA THR A 207 -10.82 7.05 -5.82
C THR A 207 -11.47 7.65 -7.07
N PHE A 208 -12.55 8.39 -6.94
CA PHE A 208 -13.27 8.92 -8.11
C PHE A 208 -12.67 10.21 -8.66
N PHE A 209 -12.14 11.08 -7.81
CA PHE A 209 -11.66 12.41 -8.24
C PHE A 209 -10.16 12.49 -8.46
N LEU A 210 -9.33 11.72 -7.71
CA LEU A 210 -7.87 11.86 -7.76
C LEU A 210 -7.15 10.77 -8.56
N SER A 211 -7.80 9.64 -8.88
CA SER A 211 -7.13 8.49 -9.51
C SER A 211 -6.86 8.64 -11.01
N GLY A 212 -7.53 9.56 -11.70
CA GLY A 212 -7.52 9.64 -13.16
C GLY A 212 -6.14 9.78 -13.82
N GLY A 213 -5.24 10.54 -13.20
CA GLY A 213 -3.87 10.75 -13.69
C GLY A 213 -2.94 9.56 -13.45
N VAL A 214 -3.11 8.89 -12.34
CA VAL A 214 -2.27 7.74 -11.92
C VAL A 214 -2.63 6.50 -12.76
N ILE A 215 -3.92 6.23 -12.92
CA ILE A 215 -4.42 5.10 -13.73
C ILE A 215 -3.96 5.21 -15.19
N ARG A 216 -3.98 6.41 -15.78
CA ARG A 216 -3.54 6.62 -17.16
C ARG A 216 -2.08 6.20 -17.36
N ARG A 217 -1.21 6.45 -16.38
CA ARG A 217 0.20 6.05 -16.43
C ARG A 217 0.38 4.54 -16.27
N VAL A 218 -0.19 3.98 -15.21
CA VAL A 218 -0.08 2.53 -14.95
C VAL A 218 -0.68 1.72 -16.09
N ALA A 219 -1.79 2.17 -16.69
CA ALA A 219 -2.36 1.51 -17.86
C ALA A 219 -1.41 1.50 -19.07
N GLN A 220 -0.55 2.51 -19.24
CA GLN A 220 0.46 2.53 -20.30
C GLN A 220 1.61 1.56 -20.02
N ASP A 221 2.06 1.48 -18.77
CA ASP A 221 3.15 0.59 -18.36
C ASP A 221 2.69 -0.88 -18.25
N VAL A 222 1.46 -1.11 -17.80
CA VAL A 222 0.86 -2.44 -17.62
C VAL A 222 0.39 -3.08 -18.93
N TYR A 223 0.19 -2.30 -20.01
CA TYR A 223 -0.21 -2.85 -21.31
C TYR A 223 0.76 -3.93 -21.84
N SER A 224 1.99 -3.95 -21.36
CA SER A 224 2.98 -4.99 -21.66
C SER A 224 2.91 -6.22 -20.73
N MET A 225 2.15 -6.17 -19.62
CA MET A 225 2.04 -7.30 -18.69
C MET A 225 0.98 -8.31 -19.14
N ARG A 226 1.35 -9.59 -19.15
CA ARG A 226 0.41 -10.68 -19.38
C ARG A 226 -0.52 -10.83 -18.16
N TYR A 227 -1.75 -11.29 -18.38
CA TYR A 227 -2.74 -11.53 -17.29
C TYR A 227 -2.18 -12.39 -16.17
N LEU A 228 -1.39 -13.41 -16.52
CA LEU A 228 -0.76 -14.29 -15.56
C LEU A 228 0.22 -13.56 -14.64
N ASN A 229 1.09 -12.71 -15.20
CA ASN A 229 2.06 -11.95 -14.39
C ASN A 229 1.35 -11.00 -13.43
N ALA A 230 0.31 -10.33 -13.91
CA ALA A 230 -0.48 -9.43 -13.09
C ALA A 230 -1.18 -10.21 -11.96
N PHE A 231 -1.78 -11.36 -12.27
CA PHE A 231 -2.40 -12.22 -11.27
C PHE A 231 -1.39 -12.67 -10.21
N VAL A 232 -0.24 -13.21 -10.62
CA VAL A 232 0.80 -13.69 -9.70
C VAL A 232 1.30 -12.54 -8.81
N SER A 233 1.57 -11.37 -9.41
CA SER A 233 2.09 -10.23 -8.66
C SER A 233 1.11 -9.71 -7.62
N LEU A 234 -0.16 -9.56 -7.98
CA LEU A 234 -1.20 -9.13 -7.06
C LEU A 234 -1.45 -10.19 -5.97
N PHE A 235 -1.47 -11.47 -6.34
CA PHE A 235 -1.70 -12.58 -5.42
C PHE A 235 -0.63 -12.67 -4.33
N ILE A 236 0.64 -12.69 -4.71
CA ILE A 236 1.75 -12.76 -3.76
C ILE A 236 1.79 -11.51 -2.87
N SER A 237 1.60 -10.32 -3.46
CA SER A 237 1.55 -9.08 -2.69
C SER A 237 0.42 -9.08 -1.67
N SER A 238 -0.79 -9.49 -2.08
CA SER A 238 -1.95 -9.50 -1.19
C SER A 238 -1.78 -10.48 -0.03
N ILE A 239 -1.29 -11.70 -0.28
CA ILE A 239 -1.06 -12.68 0.79
C ILE A 239 -0.04 -12.17 1.82
N LEU A 240 1.04 -11.53 1.37
CA LEU A 240 2.06 -11.03 2.29
C LEU A 240 1.56 -9.83 3.11
N VAL A 241 0.83 -8.91 2.48
CA VAL A 241 0.24 -7.76 3.19
C VAL A 241 -0.83 -8.22 4.18
N GLU A 242 -1.66 -9.17 3.77
CA GLU A 242 -2.70 -9.75 4.64
C GLU A 242 -2.08 -10.45 5.85
N GLY A 243 -1.10 -11.32 5.61
CA GLY A 243 -0.37 -11.98 6.69
C GLY A 243 0.29 -10.99 7.67
N ALA A 244 0.85 -9.89 7.15
CA ALA A 244 1.39 -8.82 7.99
C ALA A 244 0.29 -8.11 8.80
N THR A 245 -0.89 -7.87 8.20
CA THR A 245 -2.03 -7.25 8.87
C THR A 245 -2.52 -8.10 10.05
N PHE A 246 -2.65 -9.41 9.88
CA PHE A 246 -3.00 -10.33 10.97
C PHE A 246 -1.97 -10.33 12.11
N LEU A 247 -0.71 -10.07 11.80
CA LEU A 247 0.36 -9.96 12.81
C LEU A 247 0.51 -8.53 13.36
N SER A 248 -0.41 -7.62 13.03
CA SER A 248 -0.37 -6.20 13.40
C SER A 248 0.90 -5.49 12.91
N ILE A 249 1.49 -5.94 11.79
CA ILE A 249 2.70 -5.37 11.21
C ILE A 249 2.31 -4.40 10.08
N PRO A 250 2.67 -3.11 10.19
CA PRO A 250 2.48 -2.15 9.10
C PRO A 250 3.44 -2.44 7.96
N LEU A 251 2.94 -3.05 6.89
CA LEU A 251 3.73 -3.44 5.72
C LEU A 251 3.41 -2.57 4.51
N SER A 252 4.43 -2.24 3.73
CA SER A 252 4.26 -1.44 2.52
C SER A 252 3.78 -2.30 1.35
N ASN A 253 2.54 -2.10 0.90
CA ASN A 253 2.02 -2.76 -0.29
C ASN A 253 2.82 -2.41 -1.56
N THR A 254 3.36 -1.20 -1.67
CA THR A 254 4.21 -0.83 -2.80
C THR A 254 5.50 -1.65 -2.86
N GLN A 255 6.06 -2.04 -1.72
CA GLN A 255 7.22 -2.92 -1.66
C GLN A 255 6.88 -4.32 -2.17
N THR A 256 5.86 -4.96 -1.61
CA THR A 256 5.48 -6.33 -1.95
C THR A 256 5.03 -6.44 -3.41
N LEU A 257 4.20 -5.49 -3.87
CA LEU A 257 3.71 -5.48 -5.25
C LEU A 257 4.84 -5.24 -6.26
N THR A 258 5.67 -4.23 -6.06
CA THR A 258 6.78 -3.93 -6.99
C THR A 258 7.79 -5.08 -7.03
N SER A 259 8.08 -5.68 -5.88
CA SER A 259 8.94 -6.87 -5.77
C SER A 259 8.34 -8.09 -6.46
N SER A 260 7.03 -8.32 -6.30
CA SER A 260 6.33 -9.40 -7.00
C SER A 260 6.31 -9.21 -8.52
N VAL A 261 6.10 -7.98 -8.99
CA VAL A 261 6.19 -7.63 -10.42
C VAL A 261 7.60 -7.91 -10.94
N PHE A 262 8.62 -7.50 -10.21
CA PHE A 262 10.01 -7.77 -10.57
C PHE A 262 10.32 -9.27 -10.61
N GLY A 263 9.92 -10.02 -9.59
CA GLY A 263 10.10 -11.48 -9.52
C GLY A 263 9.39 -12.22 -10.66
N SER A 264 8.13 -11.86 -10.95
CA SER A 264 7.40 -12.45 -12.07
C SER A 264 8.05 -12.13 -13.42
N GLY A 265 8.59 -10.93 -13.58
CA GLY A 265 9.34 -10.52 -14.79
C GLY A 265 10.63 -11.30 -15.00
N LEU A 266 11.38 -11.57 -13.95
CA LEU A 266 12.60 -12.37 -14.01
C LEU A 266 12.38 -13.78 -14.56
N SER A 267 11.18 -14.35 -14.34
CA SER A 267 10.86 -15.71 -14.82
C SER A 267 10.83 -15.85 -16.35
N TYR A 268 10.68 -14.74 -17.07
CA TYR A 268 10.55 -14.75 -18.56
C TYR A 268 11.88 -14.61 -19.31
N ARG A 269 13.02 -14.48 -18.65
CA ARG A 269 14.31 -14.13 -19.29
C ARG A 269 14.27 -12.85 -20.14
N ASN A 270 13.26 -12.02 -20.01
CA ASN A 270 13.12 -10.82 -20.83
C ASN A 270 14.01 -9.71 -20.31
N LYS A 271 14.92 -9.23 -21.18
CA LYS A 271 15.79 -8.06 -20.97
C LYS A 271 15.03 -6.72 -20.79
N LEU A 272 13.68 -6.76 -20.78
CA LEU A 272 12.81 -5.59 -20.77
C LEU A 272 12.52 -5.03 -19.35
N MET A 273 13.01 -5.66 -18.30
CA MET A 273 12.90 -5.05 -16.97
C MET A 273 13.93 -3.95 -16.83
N LEU A 274 13.46 -2.72 -16.65
CA LEU A 274 14.30 -1.56 -16.41
C LEU A 274 14.87 -1.63 -14.99
N PRO A 275 16.09 -2.14 -14.76
CA PRO A 275 16.64 -2.27 -13.40
C PRO A 275 16.75 -0.91 -12.71
N LYS A 276 16.92 0.18 -13.48
CA LYS A 276 16.99 1.55 -12.95
C LYS A 276 15.71 1.97 -12.22
N ALA A 277 14.53 1.69 -12.78
CA ALA A 277 13.26 2.04 -12.14
C ALA A 277 13.07 1.27 -10.82
N PHE A 278 13.42 -0.03 -10.80
CA PHE A 278 13.36 -0.84 -9.59
C PHE A 278 14.33 -0.34 -8.51
N VAL A 279 15.57 0.00 -8.89
CA VAL A 279 16.57 0.54 -7.96
C VAL A 279 16.10 1.85 -7.32
N ILE A 280 15.48 2.76 -8.10
CA ILE A 280 14.91 4.01 -7.54
C ILE A 280 13.84 3.69 -6.50
N VAL A 281 12.95 2.73 -6.78
CA VAL A 281 11.91 2.32 -5.83
C VAL A 281 12.52 1.74 -4.56
N VAL A 282 13.54 0.88 -4.67
CA VAL A 282 14.26 0.31 -3.50
C VAL A 282 14.94 1.40 -2.67
N LEU A 283 15.58 2.38 -3.32
CA LEU A 283 16.17 3.53 -2.61
C LEU A 283 15.10 4.32 -1.83
N MET A 284 13.90 4.49 -2.40
CA MET A 284 12.81 5.19 -1.70
C MET A 284 12.28 4.42 -0.49
N TRP A 285 12.42 3.10 -0.43
CA TRP A 285 12.07 2.32 0.77
C TRP A 285 13.00 2.61 1.96
N VAL A 286 14.24 3.02 1.69
CA VAL A 286 15.19 3.45 2.72
C VAL A 286 15.00 4.93 3.05
N ILE A 287 14.83 5.76 2.02
CA ILE A 287 14.71 7.22 2.19
C ILE A 287 13.41 7.60 2.90
N SER A 288 12.29 6.93 2.60
CA SER A 288 10.99 7.26 3.19
C SER A 288 10.98 7.23 4.73
N PRO A 289 11.39 6.14 5.40
CA PRO A 289 11.40 6.10 6.86
C PRO A 289 12.47 7.03 7.46
N LEU A 290 13.61 7.22 6.78
CA LEU A 290 14.66 8.12 7.26
C LEU A 290 14.22 9.59 7.25
N LEU A 291 13.52 10.03 6.20
CA LEU A 291 12.94 11.37 6.15
C LEU A 291 11.86 11.55 7.21
N GLY A 292 10.99 10.55 7.40
CA GLY A 292 10.00 10.57 8.47
C GLY A 292 10.66 10.68 9.84
N MET A 293 11.69 9.85 10.10
CA MET A 293 12.42 9.83 11.36
C MET A 293 13.12 11.18 11.65
N ALA A 294 13.80 11.75 10.66
CA ALA A 294 14.46 13.05 10.81
C ALA A 294 13.44 14.16 11.12
N ALA A 295 12.33 14.21 10.37
CA ALA A 295 11.29 15.22 10.58
C ALA A 295 10.58 15.02 11.93
N GLY A 296 10.25 13.77 12.30
CA GLY A 296 9.67 13.45 13.60
C GLY A 296 10.56 13.83 14.78
N TYR A 297 11.87 13.59 14.65
CA TYR A 297 12.86 14.00 15.68
C TYR A 297 12.98 15.51 15.83
N ILE A 298 12.94 16.26 14.72
CA ILE A 298 13.10 17.72 14.74
C ILE A 298 11.86 18.42 15.33
N LEU A 299 10.67 17.91 15.03
CA LEU A 299 9.40 18.56 15.35
C LEU A 299 8.80 18.14 16.70
N ALA A 300 9.23 17.03 17.27
CA ALA A 300 8.83 16.57 18.61
C ALA A 300 9.76 17.18 19.69
#